data_0f6c2fd34bb2c0edd0cebd78373975d8
#
_entry.id   0f6c2fd34bb2c0edd0cebd78373975d8
#
_cell.length_a   1.000
_cell.length_b   1.000
_cell.length_c   1.000
_cell.angle_alpha   90.00
_cell.angle_beta   90.00
_cell.angle_gamma   90.00
#
_symmetry.space_group_name_H-M   'P 1'
#
loop_
_entity.id
_entity.type
_entity.pdbx_description
1 polymer ?
#
loop_
_entity_poly.entity_id
_entity_poly.type
_entity_poly.pdbx_seq_one_letter_code
_entity_poly.pdbx_strand_id
1 'polypeptide(L)'
;GQPIGPQIGSLEHGAHVVVGTPGRIKDHLRKQTLTLPRLKTLVLDEADRMLDMGFSDDMADIIGQTPMDRQTLLFSATFPDDIALISAQYQHSPERITVSTQVAQEQIAQIFIRTQRQDKADALMGLIQSYQPAAAVVFCQTKAAVHDLVVTLNEKGVDAAGLHGDL
;
A
#
# COMPACT_ATOMS: atom_id res chain seq x y z
N GLY A 1 14.30 -3.39 0.72
CA GLY A 1 14.32 -3.04 -0.69
C GLY A 1 15.15 -3.97 -1.56
N GLN A 2 14.68 -4.23 -2.77
CA GLN A 2 15.41 -5.03 -3.76
C GLN A 2 16.63 -4.26 -4.30
N PRO A 3 17.77 -4.92 -4.61
CA PRO A 3 18.91 -4.30 -5.26
C PRO A 3 18.52 -3.67 -6.60
N ILE A 4 19.10 -2.52 -6.94
CA ILE A 4 18.77 -1.79 -8.17
C ILE A 4 19.38 -2.43 -9.44
N GLY A 5 20.53 -3.11 -9.30
CA GLY A 5 21.27 -3.68 -10.43
C GLY A 5 20.45 -4.58 -11.37
N PRO A 6 19.76 -5.62 -10.87
CA PRO A 6 18.91 -6.46 -11.71
C PRO A 6 17.79 -5.68 -12.43
N GLN A 7 17.27 -4.61 -11.81
CA GLN A 7 16.25 -3.77 -12.43
C GLN A 7 16.82 -2.94 -13.59
N ILE A 8 18.06 -2.45 -13.46
CA ILE A 8 18.76 -1.74 -14.55
C ILE A 8 18.87 -2.68 -15.77
N GLY A 9 19.38 -3.90 -15.58
CA GLY A 9 19.49 -4.87 -16.67
C GLY A 9 18.14 -5.18 -17.34
N SER A 10 17.05 -5.26 -16.58
CA SER A 10 15.71 -5.44 -17.15
C SER A 10 15.26 -4.25 -17.98
N LEU A 11 15.56 -3.02 -17.54
CA LEU A 11 15.18 -1.79 -18.24
C LEU A 11 15.99 -1.55 -19.53
N GLU A 12 17.24 -2.01 -19.61
CA GLU A 12 18.08 -1.93 -20.80
C GLU A 12 17.46 -2.65 -22.01
N HIS A 13 16.71 -3.73 -21.78
CA HIS A 13 15.97 -4.44 -22.83
C HIS A 13 14.66 -3.80 -23.22
N GLY A 14 14.30 -2.70 -22.57
CA GLY A 14 13.03 -2.00 -22.74
C GLY A 14 11.89 -2.63 -21.96
N ALA A 15 10.97 -1.79 -21.47
CA ALA A 15 9.79 -2.22 -20.74
C ALA A 15 8.55 -1.53 -21.30
N HIS A 16 7.48 -2.29 -21.53
CA HIS A 16 6.19 -1.72 -21.94
C HIS A 16 5.42 -1.16 -20.76
N VAL A 17 5.60 -1.76 -19.58
CA VAL A 17 5.00 -1.33 -18.32
C VAL A 17 6.07 -1.32 -17.25
N VAL A 18 6.14 -0.24 -16.50
CA VAL A 18 7.02 -0.09 -15.32
C VAL A 18 6.14 0.15 -14.11
N VAL A 19 6.31 -0.66 -13.07
CA VAL A 19 5.59 -0.53 -11.79
C VAL A 19 6.61 -0.33 -10.68
N GLY A 20 6.41 0.67 -9.85
CA GLY A 20 7.31 0.95 -8.73
C GLY A 20 6.77 2.00 -7.77
N THR A 21 7.38 2.07 -6.61
CA THR A 21 7.14 3.16 -5.66
C THR A 21 7.81 4.46 -6.14
N PRO A 22 7.29 5.65 -5.74
CA PRO A 22 7.85 6.93 -6.19
C PRO A 22 9.36 7.04 -6.01
N GLY A 23 9.89 6.71 -4.82
CA GLY A 23 11.33 6.79 -4.56
C GLY A 23 12.17 5.89 -5.47
N ARG A 24 11.70 4.68 -5.83
CA ARG A 24 12.42 3.78 -6.73
C ARG A 24 12.39 4.27 -8.19
N ILE A 25 11.26 4.76 -8.64
CA ILE A 25 11.14 5.38 -9.98
C ILE A 25 12.08 6.59 -10.08
N LYS A 26 12.08 7.47 -9.08
CA LYS A 26 12.96 8.64 -9.01
C LYS A 26 14.45 8.25 -9.01
N ASP A 27 14.85 7.17 -8.34
CA ASP A 27 16.23 6.65 -8.39
C ASP A 27 16.65 6.25 -9.81
N HIS A 28 15.77 5.57 -10.54
CA HIS A 28 16.05 5.19 -11.93
C HIS A 28 16.10 6.41 -12.86
N LEU A 29 15.23 7.41 -12.67
CA LEU A 29 15.25 8.66 -13.44
C LEU A 29 16.56 9.43 -13.21
N ARG A 30 16.98 9.59 -11.94
CA ARG A 30 18.27 10.25 -11.61
C ARG A 30 19.47 9.53 -12.20
N LYS A 31 19.45 8.20 -12.25
CA LYS A 31 20.51 7.39 -12.86
C LYS A 31 20.41 7.26 -14.38
N GLN A 32 19.37 7.86 -14.97
CA GLN A 32 19.10 7.79 -16.40
C GLN A 32 18.93 6.34 -16.92
N THR A 33 18.63 5.40 -16.05
CA THR A 33 18.31 4.00 -16.40
C THR A 33 16.83 3.80 -16.75
N LEU A 34 16.00 4.80 -16.51
CA LEU A 34 14.62 4.92 -16.97
C LEU A 34 14.43 6.32 -17.55
N THR A 35 13.76 6.40 -18.69
CA THR A 35 13.39 7.67 -19.32
C THR A 35 11.91 7.62 -19.70
N LEU A 36 11.21 8.76 -19.59
CA LEU A 36 9.76 8.83 -19.73
C LEU A 36 9.23 9.66 -20.92
N PRO A 37 10.06 10.13 -21.89
CA PRO A 37 9.60 11.07 -22.92
C PRO A 37 8.58 10.49 -23.91
N ARG A 38 8.39 9.17 -23.91
CA ARG A 38 7.41 8.46 -24.75
C ARG A 38 6.32 7.77 -23.95
N LEU A 39 6.17 8.12 -22.67
CA LEU A 39 5.12 7.57 -21.82
C LEU A 39 3.75 7.97 -22.38
N LYS A 40 2.87 6.99 -22.55
CA LYS A 40 1.50 7.21 -23.03
C LYS A 40 0.48 7.24 -21.90
N THR A 41 0.71 6.46 -20.84
CA THR A 41 -0.22 6.36 -19.73
C THR A 41 0.56 6.37 -18.40
N LEU A 42 0.14 7.26 -17.52
CA LEU A 42 0.59 7.31 -16.12
C LEU A 42 -0.54 6.84 -15.23
N VAL A 43 -0.23 5.94 -14.31
CA VAL A 43 -1.18 5.46 -13.30
C VAL A 43 -0.64 5.84 -11.92
N LEU A 44 -1.45 6.56 -11.16
CA LEU A 44 -1.25 6.86 -9.75
C LEU A 44 -2.22 5.98 -8.97
N ASP A 45 -1.72 4.93 -8.35
CA ASP A 45 -2.51 3.99 -7.58
C ASP A 45 -2.29 4.22 -6.08
N GLU A 46 -3.34 4.07 -5.27
CA GLU A 46 -3.35 4.43 -3.85
C GLU A 46 -2.85 5.86 -3.59
N ALA A 47 -3.36 6.84 -4.36
CA ALA A 47 -2.87 8.20 -4.34
C ALA A 47 -3.00 8.86 -2.95
N ASP A 48 -4.07 8.58 -2.20
CA ASP A 48 -4.23 9.01 -0.81
C ASP A 48 -3.12 8.47 0.10
N ARG A 49 -2.74 7.22 -0.06
CA ARG A 49 -1.63 6.62 0.70
C ARG A 49 -0.29 7.23 0.35
N MET A 50 -0.07 7.55 -0.92
CA MET A 50 1.17 8.21 -1.33
C MET A 50 1.30 9.61 -0.70
N LEU A 51 0.20 10.36 -0.57
CA LEU A 51 0.17 11.64 0.13
C LEU A 51 0.44 11.49 1.63
N ASP A 52 -0.25 10.56 2.29
CA ASP A 52 -0.07 10.26 3.71
C ASP A 52 1.38 9.90 4.06
N MET A 53 2.08 9.25 3.12
CA MET A 53 3.49 8.89 3.24
C MET A 53 4.46 10.01 2.85
N GLY A 54 3.98 11.19 2.45
CA GLY A 54 4.79 12.35 2.13
C GLY A 54 5.47 12.31 0.75
N PHE A 55 4.96 11.54 -0.20
CA PHE A 55 5.52 11.41 -1.56
C PHE A 55 5.09 12.50 -2.54
N SER A 56 4.49 13.61 -2.08
CA SER A 56 3.99 14.70 -2.94
C SER A 56 5.09 15.25 -3.87
N ASP A 57 6.26 15.57 -3.33
CA ASP A 57 7.38 16.11 -4.08
C ASP A 57 7.96 15.08 -5.06
N ASP A 58 8.06 13.82 -4.64
CA ASP A 58 8.55 12.74 -5.50
C ASP A 58 7.59 12.51 -6.69
N MET A 59 6.28 12.57 -6.44
CA MET A 59 5.29 12.49 -7.51
C MET A 59 5.40 13.66 -8.49
N ALA A 60 5.52 14.91 -7.99
CA ALA A 60 5.69 16.08 -8.81
C ALA A 60 6.93 15.98 -9.72
N ASP A 61 8.07 15.54 -9.14
CA ASP A 61 9.33 15.34 -9.87
C ASP A 61 9.21 14.28 -10.98
N ILE A 62 8.50 13.18 -10.71
CA ILE A 62 8.29 12.11 -11.70
C ILE A 62 7.36 12.60 -12.82
N ILE A 63 6.23 13.18 -12.45
CA ILE A 63 5.20 13.64 -13.38
C ILE A 63 5.75 14.74 -14.29
N GLY A 64 6.58 15.63 -13.75
CA GLY A 64 7.24 16.69 -14.52
C GLY A 64 8.17 16.19 -15.62
N GLN A 65 8.61 14.92 -15.58
CA GLN A 65 9.44 14.28 -16.61
C GLN A 65 8.64 13.47 -17.63
N THR A 66 7.32 13.49 -17.56
CA THR A 66 6.43 12.78 -18.49
C THR A 66 5.82 13.73 -19.52
N PRO A 67 5.44 13.23 -20.72
CA PRO A 67 4.77 14.06 -21.72
C PRO A 67 3.46 14.69 -21.21
N MET A 68 3.13 15.88 -21.69
CA MET A 68 1.88 16.57 -21.32
C MET A 68 0.64 15.92 -21.94
N ASP A 69 0.80 15.28 -23.10
CA ASP A 69 -0.29 14.62 -23.86
C ASP A 69 -0.58 13.18 -23.41
N ARG A 70 0.02 12.76 -22.27
CA ARG A 70 -0.24 11.44 -21.70
C ARG A 70 -1.67 11.32 -21.16
N GLN A 71 -2.19 10.11 -21.12
CA GLN A 71 -3.34 9.77 -20.28
C GLN A 71 -2.88 9.65 -18.81
N THR A 72 -3.60 10.27 -17.90
CA THR A 72 -3.34 10.11 -16.45
C THR A 72 -4.54 9.46 -15.77
N LEU A 73 -4.33 8.30 -15.16
CA LEU A 73 -5.31 7.57 -14.35
C LEU A 73 -4.94 7.73 -12.87
N LEU A 74 -5.92 8.11 -12.06
CA LEU A 74 -5.75 8.27 -10.62
C LEU A 74 -6.74 7.36 -9.91
N PHE A 75 -6.21 6.47 -9.07
CA PHE A 75 -6.98 5.59 -8.20
C PHE A 75 -6.72 5.95 -6.76
N SER A 76 -7.81 6.07 -5.98
CA SER A 76 -7.74 6.40 -4.56
C SER A 76 -8.95 5.81 -3.84
N ALA A 77 -8.74 5.31 -2.62
CA ALA A 77 -9.84 4.82 -1.78
C ALA A 77 -10.68 5.98 -1.23
N THR A 78 -10.05 7.14 -1.01
CA THR A 78 -10.68 8.37 -0.54
C THR A 78 -10.46 9.51 -1.52
N PHE A 79 -11.28 10.55 -1.47
CA PHE A 79 -11.13 11.70 -2.34
C PHE A 79 -11.20 13.01 -1.55
N PRO A 80 -10.25 13.25 -0.62
CA PRO A 80 -10.14 14.52 0.10
C PRO A 80 -9.66 15.65 -0.82
N ASP A 81 -9.64 16.87 -0.31
CA ASP A 81 -9.27 18.07 -1.07
C ASP A 81 -7.86 17.96 -1.68
N ASP A 82 -6.91 17.34 -0.98
CA ASP A 82 -5.55 17.15 -1.48
C ASP A 82 -5.51 16.25 -2.73
N ILE A 83 -6.34 15.21 -2.78
CA ILE A 83 -6.48 14.36 -3.98
C ILE A 83 -7.18 15.13 -5.10
N ALA A 84 -8.16 15.97 -4.77
CA ALA A 84 -8.80 16.83 -5.75
C ALA A 84 -7.81 17.82 -6.38
N LEU A 85 -6.88 18.37 -5.60
CA LEU A 85 -5.80 19.24 -6.07
C LEU A 85 -4.84 18.49 -7.02
N ILE A 86 -4.43 17.28 -6.68
CA ILE A 86 -3.60 16.42 -7.55
C ILE A 86 -4.33 16.12 -8.86
N SER A 87 -5.61 15.76 -8.78
CA SER A 87 -6.43 15.53 -9.97
C SER A 87 -6.48 16.76 -10.87
N ALA A 88 -6.76 17.94 -10.31
CA ALA A 88 -6.81 19.19 -11.04
C ALA A 88 -5.47 19.60 -11.67
N GLN A 89 -4.35 19.27 -11.01
CA GLN A 89 -3.01 19.62 -11.46
C GLN A 89 -2.49 18.71 -12.59
N TYR A 90 -2.79 17.41 -12.54
CA TYR A 90 -2.13 16.40 -13.37
C TYR A 90 -3.06 15.67 -14.35
N GLN A 91 -4.37 15.88 -14.27
CA GLN A 91 -5.34 15.30 -15.21
C GLN A 91 -5.98 16.40 -16.06
N HIS A 92 -6.32 16.08 -17.30
CA HIS A 92 -7.01 16.95 -18.22
C HIS A 92 -8.42 16.44 -18.47
N SER A 93 -9.43 17.21 -18.06
CA SER A 93 -10.86 16.84 -18.18
C SER A 93 -11.14 15.39 -17.75
N PRO A 94 -10.77 14.98 -16.53
CA PRO A 94 -10.92 13.60 -16.13
C PRO A 94 -12.39 13.20 -16.02
N GLU A 95 -12.71 11.98 -16.43
CA GLU A 95 -13.96 11.33 -16.08
C GLU A 95 -13.82 10.76 -14.66
N ARG A 96 -14.78 11.08 -13.79
CA ARG A 96 -14.80 10.59 -12.42
C ARG A 96 -15.75 9.40 -12.28
N ILE A 97 -15.20 8.25 -11.98
CA ILE A 97 -15.95 7.02 -11.70
C ILE A 97 -15.88 6.77 -10.19
N THR A 98 -17.02 6.80 -9.52
CA THR A 98 -17.10 6.52 -8.08
C THR A 98 -17.82 5.22 -7.86
N VAL A 99 -17.16 4.28 -7.21
CA VAL A 99 -17.76 3.04 -6.72
C VAL A 99 -18.11 3.25 -5.26
N SER A 100 -19.35 2.96 -4.87
CA SER A 100 -19.75 3.05 -3.46
C SER A 100 -18.94 2.04 -2.66
N THR A 101 -18.06 2.52 -1.81
CA THR A 101 -17.29 1.72 -0.83
C THR A 101 -18.12 1.34 0.39
N GLN A 102 -19.41 1.57 0.38
CA GLN A 102 -20.29 1.00 1.39
C GLN A 102 -20.28 -0.52 1.22
N VAL A 103 -19.24 -1.16 1.75
CA VAL A 103 -19.38 -2.54 2.23
C VAL A 103 -20.58 -2.46 3.15
N ALA A 104 -21.68 -3.08 2.77
CA ALA A 104 -22.89 -3.05 3.56
C ALA A 104 -22.48 -3.41 5.00
N GLN A 105 -22.82 -2.60 6.00
CA GLN A 105 -22.49 -2.86 7.41
C GLN A 105 -22.87 -4.30 7.82
N GLU A 106 -23.76 -4.92 7.07
CA GLU A 106 -24.19 -6.30 7.19
C GLU A 106 -23.12 -7.35 6.80
N GLN A 107 -22.05 -6.96 6.07
CA GLN A 107 -21.01 -7.89 5.62
C GLN A 107 -19.80 -7.94 6.57
N ILE A 108 -19.69 -7.01 7.52
CA ILE A 108 -18.60 -6.97 8.50
C ILE A 108 -19.17 -6.97 9.90
N ALA A 109 -19.03 -8.12 10.59
CA ALA A 109 -19.34 -8.19 12.02
C ALA A 109 -18.23 -7.52 12.83
N GLN A 110 -18.57 -6.49 13.60
CA GLN A 110 -17.63 -5.81 14.49
C GLN A 110 -17.90 -6.23 15.94
N ILE A 111 -16.88 -6.73 16.61
CA ILE A 111 -16.99 -7.23 17.99
C ILE A 111 -15.97 -6.49 18.85
N PHE A 112 -16.43 -5.86 19.92
CA PHE A 112 -15.58 -5.18 20.90
C PHE A 112 -15.51 -6.01 22.17
N ILE A 113 -14.28 -6.40 22.56
CA ILE A 113 -14.03 -7.20 23.76
C ILE A 113 -13.26 -6.35 24.75
N ARG A 114 -13.81 -6.15 25.94
CA ARG A 114 -13.11 -5.51 27.04
C ARG A 114 -12.29 -6.56 27.80
N THR A 115 -10.97 -6.38 27.82
CA THR A 115 -10.05 -7.28 28.53
C THR A 115 -8.95 -6.49 29.22
N GLN A 116 -8.29 -7.06 30.23
CA GLN A 116 -7.07 -6.49 30.79
C GLN A 116 -5.88 -6.76 29.87
N ARG A 117 -4.80 -5.99 30.04
CA ARG A 117 -3.63 -6.09 29.15
C ARG A 117 -3.00 -7.48 29.15
N GLN A 118 -2.90 -8.13 30.32
CA GLN A 118 -2.36 -9.48 30.47
C GLN A 118 -3.21 -10.57 29.83
N ASP A 119 -4.52 -10.35 29.72
CA ASP A 119 -5.48 -11.37 29.28
C ASP A 119 -5.76 -11.30 27.76
N LYS A 120 -5.10 -10.37 27.03
CA LYS A 120 -5.35 -10.17 25.60
C LYS A 120 -5.04 -11.40 24.75
N ALA A 121 -3.95 -12.09 25.04
CA ALA A 121 -3.57 -13.30 24.31
C ALA A 121 -4.58 -14.44 24.54
N ASP A 122 -5.06 -14.60 25.77
CA ASP A 122 -6.07 -15.61 26.09
C ASP A 122 -7.45 -15.27 25.49
N ALA A 123 -7.82 -13.99 25.50
CA ALA A 123 -9.02 -13.53 24.81
C ALA A 123 -8.95 -13.79 23.29
N LEU A 124 -7.80 -13.53 22.67
CA LEU A 124 -7.57 -13.83 21.25
C LEU A 124 -7.67 -15.34 20.98
N MET A 125 -7.07 -16.17 21.83
CA MET A 125 -7.17 -17.63 21.71
C MET A 125 -8.63 -18.11 21.80
N GLY A 126 -9.41 -17.57 22.73
CA GLY A 126 -10.83 -17.87 22.85
C GLY A 126 -11.62 -17.49 21.59
N LEU A 127 -11.27 -16.36 20.95
CA LEU A 127 -11.87 -15.95 19.67
C LEU A 127 -11.51 -16.91 18.54
N ILE A 128 -10.23 -17.24 18.39
CA ILE A 128 -9.77 -18.16 17.34
C ILE A 128 -10.46 -19.53 17.49
N GLN A 129 -10.57 -20.04 18.71
CA GLN A 129 -11.25 -21.30 18.99
C GLN A 129 -12.75 -21.25 18.73
N SER A 130 -13.40 -20.14 19.08
CA SER A 130 -14.85 -19.97 18.93
C SER A 130 -15.26 -19.76 17.47
N TYR A 131 -14.52 -18.95 16.73
CA TYR A 131 -14.88 -18.57 15.34
C TYR A 131 -14.22 -19.46 14.28
N GLN A 132 -13.14 -20.16 14.62
CA GLN A 132 -12.38 -21.04 13.71
C GLN A 132 -12.15 -20.42 12.32
N PRO A 133 -11.58 -19.19 12.24
CA PRO A 133 -11.41 -18.51 10.97
C PRO A 133 -10.46 -19.29 10.06
N ALA A 134 -10.74 -19.33 8.75
CA ALA A 134 -9.84 -19.93 7.77
C ALA A 134 -8.49 -19.18 7.68
N ALA A 135 -8.50 -17.87 7.94
CA ALA A 135 -7.33 -17.01 8.06
C ALA A 135 -7.62 -15.87 9.03
N ALA A 136 -6.61 -15.42 9.76
CA ALA A 136 -6.73 -14.29 10.69
C ALA A 136 -5.49 -13.38 10.57
N VAL A 137 -5.73 -12.06 10.65
CA VAL A 137 -4.66 -11.06 10.74
C VAL A 137 -4.81 -10.34 12.07
N VAL A 138 -3.74 -10.30 12.86
CA VAL A 138 -3.70 -9.66 14.17
C VAL A 138 -2.73 -8.48 14.15
N PHE A 139 -3.23 -7.28 14.39
CA PHE A 139 -2.41 -6.07 14.45
C PHE A 139 -1.88 -5.84 15.87
N CYS A 140 -0.58 -5.65 15.99
CA CYS A 140 0.11 -5.30 17.23
C CYS A 140 0.74 -3.91 17.13
N GLN A 141 0.92 -3.23 18.27
CA GLN A 141 1.48 -1.88 18.31
C GLN A 141 2.99 -1.84 18.09
N THR A 142 3.71 -2.92 18.42
CA THR A 142 5.18 -2.96 18.33
C THR A 142 5.66 -4.29 17.78
N LYS A 143 6.88 -4.30 17.19
CA LYS A 143 7.55 -5.52 16.73
C LYS A 143 7.76 -6.53 17.83
N ALA A 144 8.11 -6.08 19.03
CA ALA A 144 8.24 -6.95 20.21
C ALA A 144 6.92 -7.64 20.53
N ALA A 145 5.80 -6.91 20.52
CA ALA A 145 4.48 -7.50 20.77
C ALA A 145 4.08 -8.50 19.67
N VAL A 146 4.51 -8.31 18.42
CA VAL A 146 4.33 -9.32 17.35
C VAL A 146 5.08 -10.59 17.70
N HIS A 147 6.37 -10.46 18.04
CA HIS A 147 7.21 -11.61 18.40
C HIS A 147 6.65 -12.40 19.57
N ASP A 148 6.32 -11.73 20.68
CA ASP A 148 5.80 -12.36 21.89
C ASP A 148 4.47 -13.07 21.61
N LEU A 149 3.60 -12.45 20.82
CA LEU A 149 2.31 -13.05 20.45
C LEU A 149 2.50 -14.29 19.58
N VAL A 150 3.40 -14.24 18.58
CA VAL A 150 3.71 -15.40 17.72
C VAL A 150 4.21 -16.57 18.55
N VAL A 151 5.14 -16.36 19.49
CA VAL A 151 5.62 -17.40 20.41
C VAL A 151 4.46 -17.99 21.21
N THR A 152 3.64 -17.13 21.81
CA THR A 152 2.49 -17.57 22.63
C THR A 152 1.48 -18.38 21.83
N LEU A 153 1.17 -17.97 20.60
CA LEU A 153 0.20 -18.67 19.73
C LEU A 153 0.74 -20.05 19.31
N ASN A 154 2.00 -20.12 18.90
CA ASN A 154 2.64 -21.37 18.49
C ASN A 154 2.75 -22.37 19.66
N GLU A 155 3.11 -21.92 20.87
CA GLU A 155 3.12 -22.75 22.09
C GLU A 155 1.72 -23.33 22.42
N LYS A 156 0.65 -22.59 22.06
CA LYS A 156 -0.74 -23.03 22.26
C LYS A 156 -1.30 -23.79 21.04
N GLY A 157 -0.47 -24.12 20.05
CA GLY A 157 -0.84 -24.96 18.89
C GLY A 157 -1.55 -24.22 17.77
N VAL A 158 -1.49 -22.88 17.74
CA VAL A 158 -1.96 -22.06 16.63
C VAL A 158 -0.77 -21.71 15.74
N ASP A 159 -0.78 -22.14 14.48
CA ASP A 159 0.27 -21.81 13.51
C ASP A 159 0.21 -20.30 13.18
N ALA A 160 1.20 -19.55 13.66
CA ALA A 160 1.28 -18.11 13.52
C ALA A 160 2.67 -17.66 13.05
N ALA A 161 2.70 -16.69 12.15
CA ALA A 161 3.92 -16.04 11.70
C ALA A 161 3.85 -14.53 11.91
N GLY A 162 4.98 -13.91 12.25
CA GLY A 162 5.09 -12.45 12.38
C GLY A 162 5.38 -11.82 11.02
N LEU A 163 4.79 -10.65 10.78
CA LEU A 163 5.07 -9.81 9.62
C LEU A 163 5.41 -8.40 10.11
N HIS A 164 6.60 -7.92 9.84
CA HIS A 164 7.05 -6.58 10.21
C HIS A 164 8.16 -6.09 9.29
N GLY A 165 8.52 -4.79 9.39
CA GLY A 165 9.42 -4.13 8.44
C GLY A 165 10.89 -4.58 8.46
N ASP A 166 11.29 -5.53 9.31
CA ASP A 166 12.65 -6.09 9.36
C ASP A 166 12.76 -7.45 8.64
N LEU A 167 11.69 -7.91 7.97
CA LEU A 167 11.63 -9.14 7.19
C LEU A 167 11.90 -8.90 5.71
#